data_ad3620657aed538d2c3ba25432f3e9e4
#
_entry.id   ad3620657aed538d2c3ba25432f3e9e4
#
_cell.length_a   1.000
_cell.length_b   1.000
_cell.length_c   1.000
_cell.angle_alpha   90.00
_cell.angle_beta   90.00
_cell.angle_gamma   90.00
#
_symmetry.space_group_name_H-M   'P 1'
#
loop_
_entity.id
_entity.type
_entity.pdbx_description
1 polymer ?
#
loop_
_entity_poly.entity_id
_entity_poly.type
_entity_poly.pdbx_seq_one_letter_code
_entity_poly.pdbx_strand_id
1 'polypeptide(L)'
;MSILDKIFGLFGGSNTATPAPATTTTPVAKSTGSRVIDRVLVGEALVIDNRPDGSGLDLLNVAHIDLIIGPRGSAAERAFTRTLTNQREGVNGLLAVVAPNLMAKPSTVMFNKVTIKNGKQAVQMFGPAQRGVSMAVMDCVADGTIPANEADDVFICVGVFIDHKADIDERIQDWNYQATKQAIKSAVAREPKAADVVRMYKDPTNAHPFQAKQ
;
A
#
# COMPACT_ATOMS: atom_id res chain seq x y z
N MET A 1 -1.91 -30.76 -5.80
CA MET A 1 -0.82 -29.78 -5.81
C MET A 1 -1.31 -28.57 -5.01
N SER A 2 -0.71 -28.34 -3.86
CA SER A 2 -1.11 -27.29 -2.91
C SER A 2 -0.83 -25.89 -3.51
N ILE A 3 -1.60 -24.88 -3.08
CA ILE A 3 -1.33 -23.48 -3.41
C ILE A 3 0.10 -23.07 -3.01
N LEU A 4 0.62 -23.63 -1.92
CA LEU A 4 1.99 -23.45 -1.46
C LEU A 4 3.03 -23.90 -2.51
N ASP A 5 2.78 -25.01 -3.22
CA ASP A 5 3.71 -25.53 -4.24
C ASP A 5 3.84 -24.59 -5.46
N LYS A 6 2.79 -23.84 -5.79
CA LYS A 6 2.82 -22.85 -6.87
C LYS A 6 3.55 -21.55 -6.47
N ILE A 7 3.48 -21.16 -5.20
CA ILE A 7 4.18 -19.97 -4.69
C ILE A 7 5.68 -20.26 -4.56
N PHE A 8 6.08 -21.45 -4.12
CA PHE A 8 7.50 -21.83 -4.02
C PHE A 8 8.16 -22.07 -5.38
N GLY A 9 7.43 -22.50 -6.39
CA GLY A 9 7.96 -22.68 -7.75
C GLY A 9 8.40 -21.40 -8.45
N LEU A 10 7.92 -20.23 -8.01
CA LEU A 10 8.33 -18.94 -8.56
C LEU A 10 9.67 -18.41 -8.00
N PHE A 11 10.19 -19.01 -6.92
CA PHE A 11 11.40 -18.53 -6.23
C PHE A 11 12.57 -19.52 -6.28
N GLY A 12 12.51 -20.53 -7.14
CA GLY A 12 13.53 -21.57 -7.31
C GLY A 12 14.77 -21.10 -8.06
N GLY A 13 15.50 -20.15 -7.50
CA GLY A 13 16.87 -19.80 -7.89
C GLY A 13 17.82 -20.17 -6.77
N SER A 14 18.74 -21.11 -7.00
CA SER A 14 19.79 -21.47 -6.06
C SER A 14 20.73 -20.29 -5.82
N ASN A 15 20.58 -19.59 -4.69
CA ASN A 15 21.54 -18.60 -4.24
C ASN A 15 22.33 -19.13 -3.06
N THR A 16 23.59 -19.38 -3.27
CA THR A 16 24.61 -19.49 -2.21
C THR A 16 24.78 -18.11 -1.58
N ALA A 17 24.20 -17.92 -0.40
CA ALA A 17 24.30 -16.66 0.34
C ALA A 17 25.71 -16.51 0.92
N THR A 18 26.43 -15.50 0.48
CA THR A 18 27.62 -14.99 1.17
C THR A 18 27.15 -14.23 2.42
N PRO A 19 27.70 -14.48 3.63
CA PRO A 19 27.29 -13.76 4.82
C PRO A 19 27.70 -12.29 4.71
N ALA A 20 26.72 -11.39 4.96
CA ALA A 20 26.93 -9.96 5.01
C ALA A 20 27.82 -9.59 6.22
N PRO A 21 28.68 -8.55 6.11
CA PRO A 21 29.49 -8.09 7.22
C PRO A 21 28.65 -7.55 8.37
N ALA A 22 29.03 -7.88 9.61
CA ALA A 22 28.37 -7.43 10.82
C ALA A 22 28.43 -5.90 10.91
N THR A 23 27.27 -5.27 10.83
CA THR A 23 27.12 -3.82 11.00
C THR A 23 27.11 -3.49 12.48
N THR A 24 28.11 -2.78 12.95
CA THR A 24 28.16 -2.15 14.28
C THR A 24 27.00 -1.14 14.37
N THR A 25 26.02 -1.40 15.22
CA THR A 25 24.92 -0.47 15.48
C THR A 25 25.43 0.70 16.32
N THR A 26 25.72 1.81 15.68
CA THR A 26 25.84 3.10 16.36
C THR A 26 24.46 3.52 16.87
N PRO A 27 24.29 3.96 18.12
CA PRO A 27 22.99 4.43 18.60
C PRO A 27 22.55 5.63 17.76
N VAL A 28 21.38 5.51 17.11
CA VAL A 28 20.78 6.62 16.36
C VAL A 28 20.44 7.72 17.36
N ALA A 29 21.12 8.85 17.26
CA ALA A 29 20.81 10.04 18.02
C ALA A 29 19.35 10.45 17.79
N LYS A 30 18.57 10.64 18.86
CA LYS A 30 17.22 11.19 18.77
C LYS A 30 17.29 12.56 18.13
N SER A 31 16.76 12.70 16.93
CA SER A 31 16.60 14.00 16.26
C SER A 31 15.69 14.87 17.12
N THR A 32 16.17 16.01 17.57
CA THR A 32 15.42 17.02 18.35
C THR A 32 14.58 17.92 17.47
N GLY A 33 14.52 17.67 16.14
CA GLY A 33 13.68 18.38 15.19
C GLY A 33 12.21 17.92 15.23
N SER A 34 11.29 18.82 14.87
CA SER A 34 9.87 18.48 14.68
C SER A 34 9.76 17.42 13.58
N ARG A 35 9.07 16.30 13.88
CA ARG A 35 8.81 15.24 12.89
C ARG A 35 7.76 15.70 11.88
N VAL A 36 7.92 15.32 10.62
CA VAL A 36 6.92 15.49 9.58
C VAL A 36 5.74 14.56 9.85
N ILE A 37 6.04 13.29 10.21
CA ILE A 37 5.04 12.29 10.60
C ILE A 37 5.01 12.20 12.13
N ASP A 38 4.40 13.19 12.77
CA ASP A 38 4.33 13.35 14.23
C ASP A 38 3.13 12.67 14.88
N ARG A 39 2.14 12.25 14.08
CA ARG A 39 0.88 11.62 14.50
C ARG A 39 0.40 10.62 13.46
N VAL A 40 -0.72 9.94 13.73
CA VAL A 40 -1.41 9.13 12.72
C VAL A 40 -2.03 10.06 11.68
N LEU A 41 -1.70 9.82 10.44
CA LEU A 41 -2.24 10.49 9.26
C LEU A 41 -3.02 9.45 8.43
N VAL A 42 -4.05 9.90 7.73
CA VAL A 42 -4.93 9.07 6.92
C VAL A 42 -4.85 9.54 5.48
N GLY A 43 -4.74 8.61 4.56
CA GLY A 43 -4.76 8.88 3.13
C GLY A 43 -5.67 7.91 2.39
N GLU A 44 -6.26 8.42 1.32
CA GLU A 44 -7.10 7.66 0.40
C GLU A 44 -6.76 8.07 -1.02
N ALA A 45 -6.84 7.12 -1.97
CA ALA A 45 -6.79 7.41 -3.39
C ALA A 45 -7.49 6.33 -4.21
N LEU A 46 -8.16 6.76 -5.27
CA LEU A 46 -8.79 5.93 -6.27
C LEU A 46 -8.12 6.19 -7.62
N VAL A 47 -7.68 5.13 -8.30
CA VAL A 47 -7.19 5.19 -9.69
C VAL A 47 -8.06 4.30 -10.55
N ILE A 48 -8.62 4.88 -11.60
CA ILE A 48 -9.50 4.22 -12.56
C ILE A 48 -9.37 4.92 -13.91
N ASP A 49 -9.41 4.15 -14.99
CA ASP A 49 -9.41 4.66 -16.36
C ASP A 49 -10.29 3.76 -17.25
N ASN A 50 -10.43 4.10 -18.50
CA ASN A 50 -11.16 3.29 -19.48
C ASN A 50 -10.44 1.97 -19.79
N ARG A 51 -11.20 0.93 -20.07
CA ARG A 51 -10.65 -0.34 -20.57
C ARG A 51 -9.97 -0.14 -21.93
N PRO A 52 -8.90 -0.92 -22.21
CA PRO A 52 -8.19 -0.81 -23.49
C PRO A 52 -9.05 -1.13 -24.70
N ASP A 53 -10.10 -1.93 -24.53
CA ASP A 53 -11.04 -2.33 -25.57
C ASP A 53 -12.15 -1.30 -25.84
N GLY A 54 -12.14 -0.16 -25.14
CA GLY A 54 -13.12 0.90 -25.29
C GLY A 54 -14.51 0.60 -24.66
N SER A 55 -14.65 -0.46 -23.87
CA SER A 55 -15.92 -0.86 -23.25
C SER A 55 -16.38 0.03 -22.06
N GLY A 56 -15.67 1.13 -21.78
CA GLY A 56 -15.96 2.07 -20.70
C GLY A 56 -14.97 1.97 -19.55
N LEU A 57 -15.35 2.46 -18.37
CA LEU A 57 -14.49 2.44 -17.18
C LEU A 57 -14.11 1.03 -16.74
N ASP A 58 -12.87 0.84 -16.40
CA ASP A 58 -12.34 -0.44 -15.91
C ASP A 58 -12.59 -0.64 -14.41
N LEU A 59 -13.82 -1.01 -14.09
CA LEU A 59 -14.23 -1.27 -12.71
C LEU A 59 -13.64 -2.56 -12.12
N LEU A 60 -13.05 -3.44 -12.96
CA LEU A 60 -12.47 -4.70 -12.51
C LEU A 60 -11.03 -4.54 -12.01
N ASN A 61 -10.24 -3.69 -12.68
CA ASN A 61 -8.82 -3.49 -12.35
C ASN A 61 -8.59 -2.22 -11.52
N VAL A 62 -9.65 -1.51 -11.13
CA VAL A 62 -9.59 -0.29 -10.30
C VAL A 62 -8.73 -0.49 -9.06
N ALA A 63 -7.87 0.48 -8.76
CA ALA A 63 -7.15 0.52 -7.49
C ALA A 63 -7.82 1.52 -6.54
N HIS A 64 -8.18 1.05 -5.35
CA HIS A 64 -8.68 1.88 -4.27
C HIS A 64 -7.88 1.59 -3.00
N ILE A 65 -7.08 2.55 -2.61
CA ILE A 65 -6.19 2.48 -1.46
C ILE A 65 -6.75 3.32 -0.31
N ASP A 66 -6.87 2.71 0.86
CA ASP A 66 -6.99 3.40 2.14
C ASP A 66 -5.74 3.11 2.95
N LEU A 67 -5.12 4.13 3.55
CA LEU A 67 -3.97 3.89 4.41
C LEU A 67 -3.99 4.75 5.67
N ILE A 68 -3.29 4.23 6.65
CA ILE A 68 -2.82 5.01 7.80
C ILE A 68 -1.30 4.95 7.87
N ILE A 69 -0.70 6.07 8.20
CA ILE A 69 0.73 6.21 8.43
C ILE A 69 0.95 6.93 9.77
N GLY A 70 1.91 6.49 10.58
CA GLY A 70 2.18 7.13 11.85
C GLY A 70 3.44 6.61 12.55
N PRO A 71 3.94 7.37 13.53
CA PRO A 71 5.19 7.05 14.19
C PRO A 71 5.06 5.86 15.16
N ARG A 72 6.21 5.34 15.59
CA ARG A 72 6.32 4.36 16.67
C ARG A 72 5.59 4.84 17.93
N GLY A 73 4.93 3.94 18.63
CA GLY A 73 4.09 4.22 19.79
C GLY A 73 2.67 4.70 19.47
N SER A 74 2.36 4.97 18.18
CA SER A 74 1.05 5.45 17.75
C SER A 74 0.02 4.33 17.51
N ALA A 75 -1.21 4.71 17.14
CA ALA A 75 -2.22 3.76 16.71
C ALA A 75 -1.85 3.07 15.39
N ALA A 76 -1.00 3.68 14.54
CA ALA A 76 -0.53 3.06 13.31
C ALA A 76 0.34 1.82 13.57
N GLU A 77 1.26 1.86 14.54
CA GLU A 77 2.04 0.70 14.95
C GLU A 77 1.15 -0.43 15.51
N ARG A 78 0.16 -0.08 16.33
CA ARG A 78 -0.81 -1.08 16.85
C ARG A 78 -1.64 -1.70 15.73
N ALA A 79 -2.07 -0.91 14.75
CA ALA A 79 -2.80 -1.42 13.59
C ALA A 79 -1.90 -2.32 12.73
N PHE A 80 -0.66 -1.93 12.48
CA PHE A 80 0.35 -2.72 11.77
C PHE A 80 0.52 -4.11 12.44
N THR A 81 0.77 -4.13 13.74
CA THR A 81 0.94 -5.38 14.50
C THR A 81 -0.30 -6.27 14.42
N ARG A 82 -1.49 -5.69 14.60
CA ARG A 82 -2.76 -6.44 14.49
C ARG A 82 -2.98 -7.01 13.10
N THR A 83 -2.75 -6.20 12.07
CA THR A 83 -2.94 -6.63 10.67
C THR A 83 -2.00 -7.78 10.32
N LEU A 84 -0.76 -7.72 10.78
CA LEU A 84 0.23 -8.77 10.51
C LEU A 84 -0.06 -10.07 11.27
N THR A 85 -0.56 -9.99 12.50
CA THR A 85 -0.71 -11.15 13.39
C THR A 85 -2.13 -11.74 13.43
N ASN A 86 -3.16 -11.00 13.01
CA ASN A 86 -4.56 -11.43 13.09
C ASN A 86 -5.07 -11.91 11.71
N GLN A 87 -4.49 -12.98 11.22
CA GLN A 87 -4.89 -13.62 9.97
C GLN A 87 -6.25 -14.31 10.14
N ARG A 88 -7.11 -14.21 9.14
CA ARG A 88 -8.43 -14.87 9.09
C ARG A 88 -8.66 -15.42 7.70
N GLU A 89 -9.57 -16.39 7.58
CA GLU A 89 -10.00 -16.89 6.28
C GLU A 89 -10.51 -15.75 5.39
N GLY A 90 -9.94 -15.64 4.20
CA GLY A 90 -10.28 -14.60 3.21
C GLY A 90 -9.79 -13.19 3.55
N VAL A 91 -9.15 -12.97 4.71
CA VAL A 91 -8.57 -11.67 5.10
C VAL A 91 -7.12 -11.89 5.56
N ASN A 92 -6.19 -11.48 4.73
CA ASN A 92 -4.76 -11.71 4.96
C ASN A 92 -3.99 -10.39 5.00
N GLY A 93 -3.11 -10.28 6.00
CA GLY A 93 -2.09 -9.24 6.05
C GLY A 93 -0.74 -9.78 5.57
N LEU A 94 -0.01 -9.00 4.81
CA LEU A 94 1.34 -9.35 4.36
C LEU A 94 2.24 -8.12 4.36
N LEU A 95 3.52 -8.34 4.61
CA LEU A 95 4.51 -7.27 4.53
C LEU A 95 4.75 -6.87 3.07
N ALA A 96 4.87 -5.58 2.82
CA ALA A 96 5.33 -5.08 1.53
C ALA A 96 6.85 -5.31 1.42
N VAL A 97 7.26 -5.98 0.34
CA VAL A 97 8.67 -6.28 0.07
C VAL A 97 9.06 -5.76 -1.32
N VAL A 98 10.25 -5.22 -1.44
CA VAL A 98 10.81 -4.72 -2.72
C VAL A 98 11.58 -5.81 -3.47
N ALA A 99 12.10 -6.79 -2.72
CA ALA A 99 12.77 -7.97 -3.24
C ALA A 99 12.75 -9.08 -2.17
N PRO A 100 13.10 -10.34 -2.49
CA PRO A 100 13.25 -11.39 -1.49
C PRO A 100 14.17 -10.94 -0.35
N ASN A 101 13.68 -11.08 0.89
CA ASN A 101 14.38 -10.69 2.12
C ASN A 101 14.66 -9.17 2.25
N LEU A 102 14.04 -8.34 1.42
CA LEU A 102 14.20 -6.87 1.45
C LEU A 102 12.83 -6.21 1.62
N MET A 103 12.48 -5.96 2.87
CA MET A 103 11.22 -5.31 3.24
C MET A 103 11.25 -3.81 2.92
N ALA A 104 10.13 -3.26 2.47
CA ALA A 104 9.96 -1.82 2.29
C ALA A 104 10.11 -1.06 3.62
N LYS A 105 10.61 0.17 3.53
CA LYS A 105 10.72 1.12 4.65
C LYS A 105 10.03 2.45 4.28
N PRO A 106 9.17 2.97 5.16
CA PRO A 106 8.70 2.46 6.46
C PRO A 106 8.13 1.05 6.42
N SER A 107 8.17 0.38 7.59
CA SER A 107 7.57 -0.96 7.73
C SER A 107 6.10 -0.91 7.33
N THR A 108 5.76 -1.57 6.23
CA THR A 108 4.44 -1.50 5.60
C THR A 108 3.78 -2.87 5.60
N VAL A 109 2.55 -2.94 6.12
CA VAL A 109 1.67 -4.11 6.00
C VAL A 109 0.51 -3.78 5.07
N MET A 110 0.24 -4.68 4.13
CA MET A 110 -0.94 -4.62 3.27
C MET A 110 -2.01 -5.57 3.78
N PHE A 111 -3.27 -5.25 3.53
CA PHE A 111 -4.40 -6.17 3.73
C PHE A 111 -5.45 -5.97 2.64
N ASN A 112 -6.17 -7.05 2.32
CA ASN A 112 -7.26 -6.97 1.35
C ASN A 112 -8.51 -6.35 1.98
N LYS A 113 -9.11 -5.36 1.30
CA LYS A 113 -10.37 -4.68 1.71
C LYS A 113 -11.62 -5.55 1.45
N VAL A 114 -11.51 -6.55 0.61
CA VAL A 114 -12.59 -7.50 0.27
C VAL A 114 -12.09 -8.93 0.46
N THR A 115 -13.01 -9.84 0.77
CA THR A 115 -12.68 -11.26 0.94
C THR A 115 -12.06 -11.84 -0.33
N ILE A 116 -10.93 -12.53 -0.19
CA ILE A 116 -10.30 -13.27 -1.29
C ILE A 116 -11.20 -14.48 -1.62
N LYS A 117 -11.69 -14.53 -2.86
CA LYS A 117 -12.65 -15.53 -3.34
C LYS A 117 -12.00 -16.64 -4.19
N ASN A 118 -10.83 -16.39 -4.75
CA ASN A 118 -10.15 -17.34 -5.63
C ASN A 118 -8.63 -17.19 -5.60
N GLY A 119 -7.93 -18.19 -6.14
CA GLY A 119 -6.46 -18.22 -6.17
C GLY A 119 -5.85 -17.11 -7.05
N LYS A 120 -6.53 -16.71 -8.14
CA LYS A 120 -6.07 -15.61 -8.99
C LYS A 120 -6.03 -14.29 -8.22
N GLN A 121 -7.10 -13.95 -7.51
CA GLN A 121 -7.16 -12.75 -6.67
C GLN A 121 -6.07 -12.74 -5.58
N ALA A 122 -5.78 -13.93 -4.98
CA ALA A 122 -4.68 -14.07 -4.04
C ALA A 122 -3.33 -13.77 -4.69
N VAL A 123 -3.05 -14.33 -5.87
CA VAL A 123 -1.82 -14.07 -6.63
C VAL A 123 -1.70 -12.59 -6.99
N GLN A 124 -2.78 -11.96 -7.40
CA GLN A 124 -2.81 -10.53 -7.72
C GLN A 124 -2.53 -9.64 -6.51
N MET A 125 -3.00 -10.03 -5.32
CA MET A 125 -2.71 -9.34 -4.07
C MET A 125 -1.24 -9.51 -3.65
N PHE A 126 -0.70 -10.75 -3.73
CA PHE A 126 0.67 -11.08 -3.29
C PHE A 126 1.74 -10.70 -4.32
N GLY A 127 1.38 -10.51 -5.57
CA GLY A 127 2.27 -10.19 -6.68
C GLY A 127 2.16 -8.73 -7.12
N PRO A 128 1.39 -8.43 -8.19
CA PRO A 128 1.38 -7.10 -8.79
C PRO A 128 0.95 -5.99 -7.82
N ALA A 129 -0.06 -6.19 -6.99
CA ALA A 129 -0.46 -5.16 -6.03
C ALA A 129 0.62 -4.91 -4.96
N GLN A 130 1.22 -5.98 -4.39
CA GLN A 130 2.31 -5.84 -3.43
C GLN A 130 3.50 -5.09 -4.04
N ARG A 131 3.87 -5.43 -5.28
CA ARG A 131 4.96 -4.74 -5.98
C ARG A 131 4.63 -3.25 -6.16
N GLY A 132 3.43 -2.92 -6.60
CA GLY A 132 3.00 -1.52 -6.75
C GLY A 132 3.09 -0.75 -5.44
N VAL A 133 2.53 -1.30 -4.37
CA VAL A 133 2.56 -0.67 -3.03
C VAL A 133 4.00 -0.51 -2.52
N SER A 134 4.84 -1.54 -2.59
CA SER A 134 6.21 -1.46 -2.08
C SER A 134 7.06 -0.43 -2.83
N MET A 135 6.94 -0.36 -4.16
CA MET A 135 7.61 0.66 -4.98
C MET A 135 7.15 2.07 -4.62
N ALA A 136 5.83 2.29 -4.47
CA ALA A 136 5.28 3.59 -4.10
C ALA A 136 5.80 4.08 -2.74
N VAL A 137 5.88 3.19 -1.75
CA VAL A 137 6.43 3.51 -0.43
C VAL A 137 7.90 3.92 -0.54
N MET A 138 8.73 3.16 -1.27
CA MET A 138 10.14 3.47 -1.43
C MET A 138 10.36 4.76 -2.22
N ASP A 139 9.57 5.02 -3.25
CA ASP A 139 9.64 6.27 -4.02
C ASP A 139 9.24 7.48 -3.18
N CYS A 140 8.28 7.34 -2.26
CA CYS A 140 7.93 8.41 -1.32
C CYS A 140 9.04 8.70 -0.31
N VAL A 141 9.90 7.73 0.00
CA VAL A 141 11.12 7.98 0.79
C VAL A 141 12.19 8.63 -0.08
N ALA A 142 12.38 8.14 -1.30
CA ALA A 142 13.39 8.65 -2.23
C ALA A 142 13.12 10.10 -2.65
N ASP A 143 11.86 10.49 -2.84
CA ASP A 143 11.47 11.86 -3.21
C ASP A 143 11.30 12.80 -1.99
N GLY A 144 11.52 12.30 -0.78
CA GLY A 144 11.44 13.08 0.46
C GLY A 144 10.02 13.32 0.99
N THR A 145 8.99 12.80 0.37
CA THR A 145 7.61 12.84 0.90
C THR A 145 7.56 12.22 2.30
N ILE A 146 8.22 11.08 2.49
CA ILE A 146 8.51 10.49 3.79
C ILE A 146 9.98 10.78 4.10
N PRO A 147 10.32 11.54 5.15
CA PRO A 147 11.71 11.80 5.47
C PRO A 147 12.48 10.51 5.76
N ALA A 148 13.60 10.31 5.08
CA ALA A 148 14.42 9.09 5.21
C ALA A 148 14.87 8.82 6.65
N ASN A 149 15.15 9.88 7.43
CA ASN A 149 15.51 9.78 8.85
C ASN A 149 14.34 9.42 9.78
N GLU A 150 13.09 9.44 9.29
CA GLU A 150 11.90 9.00 10.03
C GLU A 150 11.46 7.59 9.61
N ALA A 151 11.91 7.08 8.47
CA ALA A 151 11.38 5.87 7.83
C ALA A 151 11.53 4.58 8.68
N ASP A 152 12.53 4.51 9.55
CA ASP A 152 12.71 3.37 10.45
C ASP A 152 11.78 3.37 11.67
N ASP A 153 11.24 4.54 12.01
CA ASP A 153 10.35 4.76 13.15
C ASP A 153 8.89 5.01 12.77
N VAL A 154 8.53 4.77 11.52
CA VAL A 154 7.17 4.94 10.99
C VAL A 154 6.60 3.60 10.55
N PHE A 155 5.29 3.45 10.70
CA PHE A 155 4.52 2.27 10.27
C PHE A 155 3.41 2.67 9.32
N ILE A 156 3.18 1.85 8.29
CA ILE A 156 2.12 2.04 7.31
C ILE A 156 1.24 0.80 7.28
N CYS A 157 -0.08 1.00 7.30
CA CYS A 157 -1.07 -0.04 7.00
C CYS A 157 -1.81 0.39 5.73
N VAL A 158 -1.81 -0.47 4.71
CA VAL A 158 -2.41 -0.21 3.41
C VAL A 158 -3.52 -1.21 3.14
N GLY A 159 -4.74 -0.72 3.04
CA GLY A 159 -5.89 -1.49 2.56
C GLY A 159 -5.94 -1.45 1.03
N VAL A 160 -5.92 -2.61 0.40
CA VAL A 160 -5.91 -2.78 -1.05
C VAL A 160 -7.22 -3.42 -1.50
N PHE A 161 -7.85 -2.83 -2.51
CA PHE A 161 -8.99 -3.43 -3.20
C PHE A 161 -8.52 -4.15 -4.47
N ILE A 162 -8.92 -5.42 -4.63
CA ILE A 162 -8.78 -6.17 -5.88
C ILE A 162 -10.07 -6.91 -6.13
N ASP A 163 -10.71 -6.67 -7.26
CA ASP A 163 -11.89 -7.44 -7.67
C ASP A 163 -11.50 -8.89 -7.98
N HIS A 164 -12.35 -9.85 -7.60
CA HIS A 164 -12.09 -11.26 -7.86
C HIS A 164 -12.14 -11.65 -9.35
N LYS A 165 -12.61 -10.74 -10.22
CA LYS A 165 -12.64 -10.87 -11.68
C LYS A 165 -11.57 -10.02 -12.37
N ALA A 166 -10.74 -9.30 -11.61
CA ALA A 166 -9.65 -8.50 -12.19
C ALA A 166 -8.81 -9.35 -13.15
N ASP A 167 -8.41 -8.78 -14.28
CA ASP A 167 -7.88 -9.53 -15.42
C ASP A 167 -6.60 -8.95 -16.06
N ILE A 168 -6.18 -7.73 -15.66
CA ILE A 168 -5.00 -7.04 -16.21
C ILE A 168 -4.00 -6.75 -15.08
N ASP A 169 -3.02 -7.66 -14.90
CA ASP A 169 -2.05 -7.59 -13.80
C ASP A 169 -1.17 -6.33 -13.86
N GLU A 170 -0.85 -5.84 -15.06
CA GLU A 170 -0.08 -4.62 -15.26
C GLU A 170 -0.83 -3.40 -14.72
N ARG A 171 -2.15 -3.32 -14.91
CA ARG A 171 -2.98 -2.27 -14.31
C ARG A 171 -3.06 -2.39 -12.80
N ILE A 172 -3.20 -3.61 -12.29
CA ILE A 172 -3.20 -3.85 -10.85
C ILE A 172 -1.89 -3.32 -10.23
N GLN A 173 -0.75 -3.61 -10.85
CA GLN A 173 0.53 -3.12 -10.35
C GLN A 173 0.62 -1.59 -10.44
N ASP A 174 0.41 -1.04 -11.64
CA ASP A 174 0.59 0.40 -11.90
C ASP A 174 -0.39 1.27 -11.12
N TRP A 175 -1.67 0.89 -11.12
CA TRP A 175 -2.70 1.68 -10.44
C TRP A 175 -2.59 1.60 -8.91
N ASN A 176 -2.22 0.44 -8.35
CA ASN A 176 -1.92 0.37 -6.92
C ASN A 176 -0.66 1.16 -6.55
N TYR A 177 0.35 1.24 -7.44
CA TYR A 177 1.49 2.13 -7.26
C TYR A 177 1.03 3.60 -7.23
N GLN A 178 0.29 4.05 -8.25
CA GLN A 178 -0.18 5.43 -8.34
C GLN A 178 -1.07 5.81 -7.16
N ALA A 179 -2.06 4.98 -6.82
CA ALA A 179 -2.98 5.21 -5.72
C ALA A 179 -2.24 5.25 -4.36
N THR A 180 -1.31 4.33 -4.11
CA THR A 180 -0.53 4.33 -2.87
C THR A 180 0.33 5.58 -2.75
N LYS A 181 1.02 5.96 -3.83
CA LYS A 181 1.85 7.17 -3.85
C LYS A 181 1.02 8.43 -3.59
N GLN A 182 -0.14 8.53 -4.24
CA GLN A 182 -1.06 9.65 -4.04
C GLN A 182 -1.60 9.70 -2.60
N ALA A 183 -2.05 8.55 -2.06
CA ALA A 183 -2.58 8.47 -0.70
C ALA A 183 -1.53 8.84 0.35
N ILE A 184 -0.26 8.43 0.18
CA ILE A 184 0.84 8.83 1.07
C ILE A 184 1.06 10.35 0.98
N LYS A 185 1.13 10.91 -0.22
CA LYS A 185 1.34 12.36 -0.42
C LYS A 185 0.23 13.17 0.23
N SER A 186 -1.03 12.81 0.01
CA SER A 186 -2.17 13.47 0.62
C SER A 186 -2.15 13.37 2.15
N ALA A 187 -1.84 12.19 2.70
CA ALA A 187 -1.74 11.98 4.14
C ALA A 187 -0.66 12.87 4.76
N VAL A 188 0.56 12.88 4.20
CA VAL A 188 1.69 13.66 4.72
C VAL A 188 1.45 15.16 4.59
N ALA A 189 0.86 15.62 3.48
CA ALA A 189 0.42 16.99 3.29
C ALA A 189 -0.78 17.37 4.18
N ARG A 190 -1.45 16.35 4.75
CA ARG A 190 -2.70 16.55 5.52
C ARG A 190 -3.80 17.20 4.69
N GLU A 191 -3.94 16.73 3.47
CA GLU A 191 -4.90 17.21 2.48
C GLU A 191 -5.84 16.08 2.03
N PRO A 192 -7.09 16.44 1.58
CA PRO A 192 -7.65 17.79 1.60
C PRO A 192 -8.01 18.25 3.01
N LYS A 193 -8.03 19.57 3.24
CA LYS A 193 -8.56 20.13 4.50
C LYS A 193 -10.10 20.06 4.51
N ALA A 194 -10.69 19.99 5.70
CA ALA A 194 -12.15 19.94 5.84
C ALA A 194 -12.87 21.08 5.10
N ALA A 195 -12.30 22.29 5.13
CA ALA A 195 -12.84 23.44 4.41
C ALA A 195 -12.84 23.25 2.89
N ASP A 196 -11.81 22.60 2.35
CA ASP A 196 -11.73 22.28 0.92
C ASP A 196 -12.76 21.24 0.54
N VAL A 197 -12.92 20.19 1.34
CA VAL A 197 -13.95 19.16 1.11
C VAL A 197 -15.35 19.79 1.12
N VAL A 198 -15.64 20.66 2.10
CA VAL A 198 -16.93 21.37 2.18
C VAL A 198 -17.18 22.24 0.95
N ARG A 199 -16.14 22.88 0.41
CA ARG A 199 -16.27 23.67 -0.82
C ARG A 199 -16.49 22.78 -2.06
N MET A 200 -15.77 21.65 -2.15
CA MET A 200 -15.69 20.83 -3.36
C MET A 200 -16.80 19.79 -3.49
N TYR A 201 -17.40 19.33 -2.37
CA TYR A 201 -18.36 18.21 -2.45
C TYR A 201 -19.66 18.54 -3.19
N LYS A 202 -20.00 19.81 -3.36
CA LYS A 202 -21.15 20.30 -4.13
C LYS A 202 -20.82 20.63 -5.58
N ASP A 203 -19.55 20.63 -5.93
CA ASP A 203 -19.10 20.91 -7.29
C ASP A 203 -19.42 19.71 -8.18
N PRO A 204 -20.23 19.86 -9.24
CA PRO A 204 -20.59 18.75 -10.11
C PRO A 204 -19.41 18.15 -10.87
N THR A 205 -18.27 18.86 -10.96
CA THR A 205 -17.03 18.33 -11.55
C THR A 205 -16.35 17.31 -10.63
N ASN A 206 -16.69 17.30 -9.34
CA ASN A 206 -16.19 16.35 -8.33
C ASN A 206 -17.27 15.29 -8.00
N ALA A 207 -18.08 14.90 -8.98
CA ALA A 207 -19.14 13.95 -8.77
C ALA A 207 -18.61 12.57 -8.31
N HIS A 208 -19.25 12.00 -7.29
CA HIS A 208 -18.94 10.66 -6.85
C HIS A 208 -19.20 9.66 -8.00
N PRO A 209 -18.30 8.65 -8.24
CA PRO A 209 -18.46 7.67 -9.33
C PRO A 209 -19.78 6.92 -9.28
N PHE A 210 -20.32 6.68 -8.09
CA PHE A 210 -21.65 6.14 -7.88
C PHE A 210 -22.66 7.28 -7.71
N GLN A 211 -23.39 7.56 -8.77
CA GLN A 211 -24.55 8.45 -8.70
C GLN A 211 -25.82 7.61 -8.72
N ALA A 212 -26.67 7.74 -7.70
CA ALA A 212 -28.00 7.18 -7.74
C ALA A 212 -28.72 7.76 -8.97
N LYS A 213 -29.30 6.89 -9.80
CA LYS A 213 -30.21 7.34 -10.86
C LYS A 213 -31.36 8.08 -10.18
N GLN A 214 -31.46 9.39 -10.42
CA GLN A 214 -32.62 10.20 -10.03
C GLN A 214 -33.82 9.81 -10.89
#